data_5997fe89733405fd95768cd0ca22a73b
#
_entry.id   5997fe89733405fd95768cd0ca22a73b
#
_cell.length_a   1.000
_cell.length_b   1.000
_cell.length_c   1.000
_cell.angle_alpha   90.00
_cell.angle_beta   90.00
_cell.angle_gamma   90.00
#
_symmetry.space_group_name_H-M   'P 1'
#
loop_
_entity.id
_entity.type
_entity.pdbx_description
1 polymer ?
#
loop_
_entity_poly.entity_id
_entity_poly.type
_entity_poly.pdbx_seq_one_letter_code
_entity_poly.pdbx_strand_id
1 'polypeptide(L)'
;MHLNRRIALGLLVVLLQACASGPKPSQPDLNEAGGGSDWLLPNRDYAGQRYAGLNGITPDNAAGLRPVCTFNSADTSRFAGNPLVWRGKLYLTTRASTYALNAADCTMIWKHEAPGTLNAFQSRGAALKDGKLVRATMDGGLIALDAETGAPVWESRAADATRGEAMVMSPVAFEDMVIVAVGIGEYGVKGWIGAFRLADGAPVWKFTTIPVDGDPAATTWSSSETRARGGGGVWTVAPSIDIDQGLLFVAVGNPAPDFFGDVREGTNLYTASLVVLDVRTGQLRWHRQFVPHDLHDHDLTVSGPLYQVSIDGRRLSMVATGGKDGLLRALDRDSHQEVFSVAVTTRTNADAAPTTAGVHSCPGALGGLQWNSPAFSPRLNRLFVPAVDWCATFRKADQLRYVPGQFYMGGSATADPVEKSRGWLTALDAATGAVAWRYESRLPMVAAVTATSGDMLFTGELTGDFLALDARDGKVLYRHAVGGAIGNGVITYGVGGRQVVAVTSGTATAFWKVPAAPASVTLFALP
;
A
#
# COMPACT_ATOMS: atom_id res chain seq x y z
N MET A 1 51.71 -41.31 -60.42
CA MET A 1 51.84 -40.68 -59.12
C MET A 1 50.69 -39.67 -58.98
N HIS A 2 49.58 -40.11 -58.36
CA HIS A 2 48.44 -39.21 -58.06
C HIS A 2 48.32 -39.06 -56.58
N LEU A 3 48.44 -37.84 -56.11
CA LEU A 3 48.36 -37.47 -54.70
C LEU A 3 46.90 -36.99 -54.41
N ASN A 4 46.14 -37.84 -53.66
CA ASN A 4 44.83 -37.48 -53.17
C ASN A 4 44.96 -36.64 -51.90
N ARG A 5 44.58 -35.36 -51.93
CA ARG A 5 44.33 -34.53 -50.74
C ARG A 5 42.88 -34.70 -50.29
N ARG A 6 42.68 -35.30 -49.11
CA ARG A 6 41.40 -35.28 -48.40
C ARG A 6 41.33 -34.01 -47.56
N ILE A 7 40.34 -33.18 -47.89
CA ILE A 7 39.96 -32.00 -47.07
C ILE A 7 38.96 -32.51 -46.00
N ALA A 8 39.37 -32.40 -44.74
CA ALA A 8 38.47 -32.65 -43.63
C ALA A 8 37.70 -31.35 -43.31
N LEU A 9 36.38 -31.36 -43.56
CA LEU A 9 35.47 -30.28 -43.12
C LEU A 9 35.14 -30.49 -41.63
N GLY A 10 35.69 -29.69 -40.75
CA GLY A 10 35.33 -29.64 -39.33
C GLY A 10 34.00 -28.92 -39.16
N LEU A 11 32.95 -29.62 -38.77
CA LEU A 11 31.68 -29.02 -38.34
C LEU A 11 31.87 -28.41 -36.96
N LEU A 12 31.87 -27.07 -36.90
CA LEU A 12 31.83 -26.33 -35.64
C LEU A 12 30.37 -26.32 -35.14
N VAL A 13 30.05 -27.19 -34.21
CA VAL A 13 28.75 -27.18 -33.52
C VAL A 13 28.79 -26.09 -32.46
N VAL A 14 28.23 -24.92 -32.77
CA VAL A 14 27.99 -23.88 -31.76
C VAL A 14 26.79 -24.32 -30.92
N LEU A 15 27.06 -24.85 -29.74
CA LEU A 15 26.07 -25.06 -28.70
C LEU A 15 25.61 -23.71 -28.18
N LEU A 16 24.51 -23.20 -28.71
CA LEU A 16 23.72 -22.15 -28.06
C LEU A 16 23.20 -22.72 -26.72
N GLN A 17 23.89 -22.44 -25.63
CA GLN A 17 23.33 -22.60 -24.30
C GLN A 17 22.15 -21.60 -24.20
N ALA A 18 20.94 -22.08 -24.42
CA ALA A 18 19.74 -21.38 -23.98
C ALA A 18 19.86 -21.26 -22.44
N CYS A 19 20.14 -20.07 -21.95
CA CYS A 19 19.98 -19.76 -20.52
C CYS A 19 18.52 -20.07 -20.18
N ALA A 20 18.28 -21.22 -19.55
CA ALA A 20 16.97 -21.56 -19.02
C ALA A 20 16.66 -20.48 -17.99
N SER A 21 15.75 -19.57 -18.34
CA SER A 21 15.21 -18.58 -17.39
C SER A 21 14.64 -19.37 -16.20
N GLY A 22 15.04 -19.00 -14.99
CA GLY A 22 14.54 -19.61 -13.77
C GLY A 22 13.00 -19.54 -13.69
N PRO A 23 12.37 -20.36 -12.81
CA PRO A 23 10.91 -20.37 -12.69
C PRO A 23 10.41 -18.97 -12.30
N LYS A 24 9.35 -18.54 -13.00
CA LYS A 24 8.70 -17.23 -12.85
C LYS A 24 7.49 -17.38 -11.95
N PRO A 25 7.16 -16.38 -11.06
CA PRO A 25 5.96 -16.46 -10.26
C PRO A 25 4.73 -16.45 -11.16
N SER A 26 3.94 -17.50 -11.08
CA SER A 26 2.72 -17.72 -11.85
C SER A 26 1.48 -17.29 -11.06
N GLN A 27 0.28 -17.35 -11.69
CA GLN A 27 -0.96 -17.09 -10.97
C GLN A 27 -1.21 -18.05 -9.80
N PRO A 28 -0.97 -19.38 -9.93
CA PRO A 28 -1.00 -20.29 -8.77
C PRO A 28 -0.08 -19.87 -7.62
N ASP A 29 1.17 -19.48 -7.91
CA ASP A 29 2.09 -18.99 -6.87
C ASP A 29 1.54 -17.76 -6.13
N LEU A 30 0.88 -16.84 -6.84
CA LEU A 30 0.25 -15.65 -6.25
C LEU A 30 -1.02 -16.02 -5.47
N ASN A 31 -1.81 -16.97 -5.93
CA ASN A 31 -3.00 -17.44 -5.21
C ASN A 31 -2.63 -18.08 -3.86
N GLU A 32 -1.50 -18.79 -3.82
CA GLU A 32 -0.99 -19.50 -2.66
C GLU A 32 0.06 -18.69 -1.86
N ALA A 33 0.25 -17.41 -2.20
CA ALA A 33 1.31 -16.58 -1.62
C ALA A 33 1.28 -16.53 -0.08
N GLY A 34 0.10 -16.55 0.54
CA GLY A 34 -0.06 -16.55 1.99
C GLY A 34 0.59 -17.76 2.69
N GLY A 35 0.60 -18.93 2.04
CA GLY A 35 1.17 -20.17 2.56
C GLY A 35 2.67 -20.38 2.27
N GLY A 36 3.23 -19.65 1.29
CA GLY A 36 4.62 -19.79 0.86
C GLY A 36 5.64 -19.17 1.82
N SER A 37 6.93 -19.29 1.50
CA SER A 37 8.01 -18.64 2.24
C SER A 37 8.41 -17.29 1.65
N ASP A 38 8.08 -16.99 0.40
CA ASP A 38 8.40 -15.76 -0.32
C ASP A 38 7.39 -14.65 0.02
N TRP A 39 7.61 -13.41 -0.43
CA TRP A 39 6.72 -12.27 -0.26
C TRP A 39 6.34 -11.68 -1.63
N LEU A 40 5.31 -12.24 -2.28
CA LEU A 40 5.00 -12.00 -3.69
C LEU A 40 4.08 -10.81 -3.97
N LEU A 41 3.29 -10.40 -2.99
CA LEU A 41 2.33 -9.30 -3.12
C LEU A 41 2.61 -8.21 -2.08
N PRO A 42 2.27 -6.94 -2.31
CA PRO A 42 2.58 -5.83 -1.39
C PRO A 42 2.08 -6.07 0.04
N ASN A 43 0.91 -6.68 0.20
CA ASN A 43 0.31 -7.04 1.49
C ASN A 43 0.38 -8.55 1.78
N ARG A 44 1.37 -9.25 1.26
CA ARG A 44 1.65 -10.69 1.44
C ARG A 44 0.82 -11.59 0.51
N ASP A 45 -0.49 -11.45 0.50
CA ASP A 45 -1.46 -12.24 -0.25
C ASP A 45 -2.55 -11.34 -0.85
N TYR A 46 -3.42 -11.90 -1.67
CA TYR A 46 -4.54 -11.16 -2.25
C TYR A 46 -5.56 -10.70 -1.20
N ALA A 47 -5.72 -11.45 -0.12
CA ALA A 47 -6.60 -11.08 0.99
C ALA A 47 -6.05 -9.90 1.81
N GLY A 48 -4.78 -9.53 1.62
CA GLY A 48 -4.15 -8.40 2.29
C GLY A 48 -3.86 -8.65 3.77
N GLN A 49 -3.66 -9.91 4.18
CA GLN A 49 -3.59 -10.28 5.60
C GLN A 49 -2.27 -9.92 6.27
N ARG A 50 -1.20 -9.67 5.51
CA ARG A 50 0.14 -9.39 6.04
C ARG A 50 0.57 -10.40 7.11
N TYR A 51 0.17 -11.66 6.92
CA TYR A 51 0.47 -12.78 7.81
C TYR A 51 1.38 -13.78 7.10
N ALA A 52 2.52 -14.10 7.72
CA ALA A 52 3.44 -15.11 7.21
C ALA A 52 3.36 -16.39 8.03
N GLY A 53 3.22 -17.54 7.35
CA GLY A 53 3.23 -18.88 7.96
C GLY A 53 4.60 -19.30 8.53
N LEU A 54 5.49 -18.33 8.82
CA LEU A 54 6.85 -18.55 9.31
C LEU A 54 6.90 -18.48 10.84
N ASN A 55 7.65 -19.40 11.45
CA ASN A 55 7.79 -19.52 12.91
C ASN A 55 9.24 -19.74 13.39
N GLY A 56 10.22 -19.45 12.55
CA GLY A 56 11.63 -19.52 12.93
C GLY A 56 12.02 -18.47 13.97
N ILE A 57 11.34 -17.30 13.94
CA ILE A 57 11.47 -16.24 14.94
C ILE A 57 10.21 -16.29 15.82
N THR A 58 10.43 -16.41 17.12
CA THR A 58 9.39 -16.54 18.16
C THR A 58 9.68 -15.60 19.32
N PRO A 59 8.74 -15.35 20.25
CA PRO A 59 9.00 -14.55 21.44
C PRO A 59 10.20 -15.02 22.26
N ASP A 60 10.49 -16.32 22.27
CA ASP A 60 11.58 -16.91 23.07
C ASP A 60 12.96 -16.61 22.49
N ASN A 61 13.09 -16.37 21.17
CA ASN A 61 14.37 -16.17 20.49
C ASN A 61 14.54 -14.79 19.84
N ALA A 62 13.49 -13.97 19.77
CA ALA A 62 13.50 -12.69 19.08
C ALA A 62 14.57 -11.71 19.58
N ALA A 63 14.96 -11.77 20.86
CA ALA A 63 16.05 -10.98 21.42
C ALA A 63 17.41 -11.32 20.79
N GLY A 64 17.51 -12.48 20.13
CA GLY A 64 18.68 -12.93 19.38
C GLY A 64 18.82 -12.34 17.98
N LEU A 65 17.84 -11.60 17.48
CA LEU A 65 17.89 -10.97 16.15
C LEU A 65 19.14 -10.10 15.99
N ARG A 66 19.74 -10.12 14.80
CA ARG A 66 20.90 -9.28 14.43
C ARG A 66 20.71 -8.77 13.00
N PRO A 67 21.21 -7.54 12.70
CA PRO A 67 21.32 -7.10 11.32
C PRO A 67 22.29 -8.02 10.57
N VAL A 68 21.89 -8.45 9.37
CA VAL A 68 22.70 -9.27 8.46
C VAL A 68 23.44 -8.38 7.48
N CYS A 69 22.73 -7.46 6.85
CA CYS A 69 23.26 -6.52 5.86
C CYS A 69 22.31 -5.32 5.72
N THR A 70 22.83 -4.23 5.15
CA THR A 70 22.06 -3.07 4.76
C THR A 70 22.43 -2.66 3.34
N PHE A 71 21.44 -2.60 2.45
CA PHE A 71 21.60 -1.93 1.16
C PHE A 71 21.16 -0.47 1.31
N ASN A 72 21.98 0.45 0.76
CA ASN A 72 21.71 1.88 0.73
C ASN A 72 21.73 2.34 -0.73
N SER A 73 20.61 2.89 -1.20
CA SER A 73 20.45 3.34 -2.59
C SER A 73 21.11 4.69 -2.89
N ALA A 74 21.57 5.43 -1.88
CA ALA A 74 21.99 6.82 -1.93
C ALA A 74 20.88 7.82 -2.35
N ASP A 75 19.67 7.36 -2.64
CA ASP A 75 18.51 8.19 -2.98
C ASP A 75 17.88 8.74 -1.69
N THR A 76 17.96 10.05 -1.46
CA THR A 76 17.38 10.73 -0.30
C THR A 76 16.00 11.31 -0.58
N SER A 77 15.43 11.07 -1.76
CA SER A 77 14.05 11.46 -2.07
C SER A 77 13.05 10.72 -1.18
N ARG A 78 11.80 11.18 -1.18
CA ARG A 78 10.72 10.52 -0.44
C ARG A 78 10.64 9.05 -0.82
N PHE A 79 10.57 8.20 0.19
CA PHE A 79 10.60 6.76 0.04
C PHE A 79 9.40 6.10 0.71
N ALA A 80 8.68 5.27 -0.05
CA ALA A 80 7.51 4.54 0.40
C ALA A 80 7.45 3.09 -0.14
N GLY A 81 8.59 2.57 -0.60
CA GLY A 81 8.65 1.27 -1.26
C GLY A 81 8.32 0.11 -0.32
N ASN A 82 7.42 -0.76 -0.76
CA ASN A 82 7.19 -2.08 -0.16
C ASN A 82 7.94 -3.10 -1.00
N PRO A 83 8.90 -3.85 -0.42
CA PRO A 83 9.67 -4.82 -1.15
C PRO A 83 8.87 -6.08 -1.46
N LEU A 84 9.24 -6.77 -2.54
CA LEU A 84 8.78 -8.10 -2.88
C LEU A 84 9.95 -9.07 -2.82
N VAL A 85 9.68 -10.33 -2.51
CA VAL A 85 10.71 -11.39 -2.50
C VAL A 85 10.20 -12.59 -3.29
N TRP A 86 11.05 -13.08 -4.20
CA TRP A 86 10.83 -14.31 -4.95
C TRP A 86 12.15 -15.08 -5.10
N ARG A 87 12.18 -16.30 -4.58
CA ARG A 87 13.30 -17.26 -4.72
C ARG A 87 14.68 -16.63 -4.49
N GLY A 88 14.83 -15.96 -3.35
CA GLY A 88 16.11 -15.37 -2.95
C GLY A 88 16.45 -14.03 -3.62
N LYS A 89 15.56 -13.43 -4.40
CA LYS A 89 15.70 -12.07 -4.92
C LYS A 89 14.71 -11.14 -4.22
N LEU A 90 15.21 -10.01 -3.73
CA LEU A 90 14.42 -8.94 -3.15
C LEU A 90 14.34 -7.79 -4.16
N TYR A 91 13.13 -7.39 -4.50
CA TYR A 91 12.87 -6.27 -5.41
C TYR A 91 12.45 -5.04 -4.61
N LEU A 92 13.12 -3.92 -4.86
CA LEU A 92 12.89 -2.65 -4.18
C LEU A 92 12.71 -1.55 -5.20
N THR A 93 11.69 -0.70 -5.02
CA THR A 93 11.46 0.50 -5.84
C THR A 93 11.70 1.74 -4.99
N THR A 94 12.52 2.66 -5.49
CA THR A 94 12.59 4.04 -5.00
C THR A 94 11.85 4.97 -5.97
N ARG A 95 11.91 6.26 -5.74
CA ARG A 95 11.31 7.25 -6.65
C ARG A 95 11.90 7.14 -8.06
N ALA A 96 13.23 7.06 -8.16
CA ALA A 96 13.95 7.10 -9.43
C ALA A 96 14.33 5.71 -9.96
N SER A 97 14.44 4.70 -9.10
CA SER A 97 15.09 3.44 -9.48
C SER A 97 14.32 2.21 -8.99
N THR A 98 14.61 1.11 -9.65
CA THR A 98 14.19 -0.23 -9.24
C THR A 98 15.45 -1.07 -9.07
N TYR A 99 15.49 -1.87 -8.03
CA TYR A 99 16.63 -2.73 -7.68
C TYR A 99 16.17 -4.17 -7.53
N ALA A 100 17.02 -5.11 -7.95
CA ALA A 100 16.98 -6.47 -7.46
C ALA A 100 18.25 -6.72 -6.62
N LEU A 101 18.03 -7.24 -5.43
CA LEU A 101 19.06 -7.56 -4.45
C LEU A 101 19.00 -9.05 -4.13
N ASN A 102 20.13 -9.62 -3.74
CA ASN A 102 20.14 -10.92 -3.10
C ASN A 102 19.46 -10.82 -1.73
N ALA A 103 18.41 -11.60 -1.52
CA ALA A 103 17.58 -11.56 -0.32
C ALA A 103 18.25 -12.16 0.92
N ALA A 104 19.48 -12.70 0.81
CA ALA A 104 20.24 -13.25 1.92
C ALA A 104 21.35 -12.30 2.44
N ASP A 105 21.91 -11.43 1.56
CA ASP A 105 23.12 -10.66 1.86
C ASP A 105 23.11 -9.23 1.31
N CYS A 106 21.99 -8.74 0.76
CA CYS A 106 21.80 -7.42 0.16
C CYS A 106 22.69 -7.11 -1.08
N THR A 107 23.41 -8.06 -1.63
CA THR A 107 24.22 -7.83 -2.85
C THR A 107 23.32 -7.40 -3.99
N MET A 108 23.66 -6.29 -4.66
CA MET A 108 22.89 -5.80 -5.80
C MET A 108 23.08 -6.72 -7.01
N ILE A 109 21.98 -7.22 -7.57
CA ILE A 109 21.95 -8.05 -8.78
C ILE A 109 21.84 -7.15 -10.01
N TRP A 110 20.87 -6.25 -10.02
CA TRP A 110 20.69 -5.24 -11.07
C TRP A 110 20.02 -3.99 -10.52
N LYS A 111 20.18 -2.90 -11.26
CA LYS A 111 19.49 -1.61 -11.07
C LYS A 111 18.91 -1.15 -12.40
N HIS A 112 17.69 -0.63 -12.38
CA HIS A 112 17.07 0.09 -13.48
C HIS A 112 16.68 1.49 -13.02
N GLU A 113 16.99 2.52 -13.81
CA GLU A 113 16.57 3.90 -13.55
C GLU A 113 15.29 4.20 -14.32
N ALA A 114 14.23 4.57 -13.61
CA ALA A 114 12.97 4.93 -14.23
C ALA A 114 13.07 6.32 -14.87
N PRO A 115 12.54 6.51 -16.08
CA PRO A 115 12.45 7.84 -16.69
C PRO A 115 11.52 8.76 -15.89
N GLY A 116 11.77 10.06 -15.95
CA GLY A 116 10.91 11.10 -15.42
C GLY A 116 11.25 11.58 -14.01
N THR A 117 11.20 12.90 -13.85
CA THR A 117 11.51 13.61 -12.59
C THR A 117 10.31 14.34 -12.01
N LEU A 118 9.15 14.23 -12.65
CA LEU A 118 7.97 15.03 -12.36
C LEU A 118 7.19 14.43 -11.20
N ASN A 119 7.04 15.20 -10.14
CA ASN A 119 6.08 14.97 -9.07
C ASN A 119 6.68 14.69 -7.68
N ALA A 120 6.00 15.25 -6.67
CA ALA A 120 6.42 15.19 -5.28
C ALA A 120 6.08 13.85 -4.58
N PHE A 121 5.32 12.98 -5.22
CA PHE A 121 4.82 11.75 -4.64
C PHE A 121 5.69 10.54 -5.06
N GLN A 122 5.64 9.47 -4.26
CA GLN A 122 6.41 8.25 -4.42
C GLN A 122 5.53 7.05 -4.74
N SER A 123 6.01 6.13 -5.59
CA SER A 123 5.39 4.82 -5.76
C SER A 123 5.58 3.97 -4.50
N ARG A 124 4.55 3.21 -4.11
CA ARG A 124 4.60 2.33 -2.93
C ARG A 124 5.13 0.93 -3.23
N GLY A 125 5.46 0.60 -4.47
CA GLY A 125 6.02 -0.70 -4.81
C GLY A 125 5.82 -1.08 -6.27
N ALA A 126 5.91 -2.37 -6.52
CA ALA A 126 5.74 -2.97 -7.83
C ALA A 126 4.87 -4.24 -7.73
N ALA A 127 4.43 -4.76 -8.89
CA ALA A 127 3.84 -6.09 -9.03
C ALA A 127 4.82 -7.03 -9.71
N LEU A 128 4.86 -8.28 -9.29
CA LEU A 128 5.73 -9.31 -9.86
C LEU A 128 4.90 -10.50 -10.33
N LYS A 129 4.92 -10.78 -11.63
CA LYS A 129 4.24 -11.94 -12.22
C LYS A 129 4.83 -12.30 -13.58
N ASP A 130 4.87 -13.60 -13.90
CA ASP A 130 5.30 -14.17 -15.19
C ASP A 130 6.65 -13.60 -15.68
N GLY A 131 7.57 -13.36 -14.70
CA GLY A 131 8.91 -12.81 -14.97
C GLY A 131 8.93 -11.32 -15.27
N LYS A 132 7.83 -10.61 -15.08
CA LYS A 132 7.75 -9.15 -15.22
C LYS A 132 7.60 -8.49 -13.86
N LEU A 133 8.40 -7.45 -13.62
CA LEU A 133 8.25 -6.53 -12.51
C LEU A 133 7.64 -5.22 -13.04
N VAL A 134 6.38 -4.97 -12.72
CA VAL A 134 5.65 -3.80 -13.21
C VAL A 134 5.56 -2.72 -12.14
N ARG A 135 5.97 -1.50 -12.46
CA ARG A 135 5.82 -0.34 -11.58
C ARG A 135 5.16 0.83 -12.28
N ALA A 136 4.52 1.69 -11.50
CA ALA A 136 4.11 3.01 -11.94
C ALA A 136 5.29 3.99 -11.92
N THR A 137 5.36 4.89 -12.90
CA THR A 137 6.33 5.99 -12.97
C THR A 137 5.67 7.31 -12.58
N MET A 138 6.50 8.28 -12.14
CA MET A 138 5.99 9.54 -11.59
C MET A 138 5.38 10.47 -12.63
N ASP A 139 5.63 10.21 -13.91
CA ASP A 139 5.06 10.95 -15.05
C ASP A 139 3.74 10.36 -15.58
N GLY A 140 3.17 9.38 -14.89
CA GLY A 140 1.93 8.71 -15.28
C GLY A 140 2.11 7.50 -16.20
N GLY A 141 3.35 7.02 -16.35
CA GLY A 141 3.67 5.81 -17.09
C GLY A 141 3.52 4.53 -16.27
N LEU A 142 3.47 3.41 -16.98
CA LEU A 142 3.74 2.06 -16.48
C LEU A 142 4.94 1.51 -17.21
N ILE A 143 5.85 0.87 -16.49
CA ILE A 143 6.98 0.16 -17.05
C ILE A 143 7.01 -1.26 -16.53
N ALA A 144 7.17 -2.24 -17.40
CA ALA A 144 7.48 -3.61 -17.06
C ALA A 144 8.96 -3.88 -17.32
N LEU A 145 9.62 -4.41 -16.32
CA LEU A 145 11.01 -4.84 -16.39
C LEU A 145 11.06 -6.37 -16.37
N ASP A 146 12.00 -6.95 -17.08
CA ASP A 146 12.35 -8.35 -16.89
C ASP A 146 12.92 -8.53 -15.47
N ALA A 147 12.29 -9.38 -14.68
CA ALA A 147 12.61 -9.54 -13.27
C ALA A 147 14.01 -10.15 -13.02
N GLU A 148 14.58 -10.85 -14.02
CA GLU A 148 15.91 -11.46 -13.91
C GLU A 148 17.03 -10.44 -14.21
N THR A 149 16.80 -9.54 -15.18
CA THR A 149 17.86 -8.69 -15.74
C THR A 149 17.64 -7.19 -15.49
N GLY A 150 16.41 -6.76 -15.14
CA GLY A 150 16.05 -5.35 -15.02
C GLY A 150 15.88 -4.64 -16.36
N ALA A 151 15.97 -5.35 -17.49
CA ALA A 151 15.78 -4.77 -18.81
C ALA A 151 14.30 -4.40 -19.04
N PRO A 152 14.00 -3.24 -19.70
CA PRO A 152 12.63 -2.89 -20.06
C PRO A 152 12.03 -3.92 -21.03
N VAL A 153 10.80 -4.36 -20.74
CA VAL A 153 10.01 -5.26 -21.58
C VAL A 153 9.00 -4.46 -22.39
N TRP A 154 8.29 -3.57 -21.72
CA TRP A 154 7.37 -2.62 -22.34
C TRP A 154 7.17 -1.39 -21.46
N GLU A 155 6.76 -0.30 -22.07
CA GLU A 155 6.33 0.94 -21.44
C GLU A 155 4.98 1.36 -22.00
N SER A 156 4.10 1.90 -21.17
CA SER A 156 2.82 2.45 -21.59
C SER A 156 2.46 3.66 -20.74
N ARG A 157 1.50 4.47 -21.22
CA ARG A 157 1.00 5.62 -20.47
C ARG A 157 -0.39 5.30 -19.92
N ALA A 158 -0.54 5.40 -18.59
CA ALA A 158 -1.77 5.10 -17.88
C ALA A 158 -2.48 6.37 -17.37
N ALA A 159 -1.71 7.41 -17.00
CA ALA A 159 -2.20 8.63 -16.38
C ALA A 159 -1.54 9.88 -16.98
N ASP A 160 -2.16 11.05 -16.81
CA ASP A 160 -1.65 12.34 -17.25
C ASP A 160 -1.16 13.16 -16.04
N ALA A 161 0.14 13.07 -15.77
CA ALA A 161 0.75 13.81 -14.67
C ALA A 161 0.71 15.34 -14.85
N THR A 162 0.56 15.85 -16.10
CA THR A 162 0.43 17.30 -16.34
C THR A 162 -0.90 17.85 -15.82
N ARG A 163 -1.89 16.98 -15.67
CA ARG A 163 -3.20 17.29 -15.07
C ARG A 163 -3.26 17.03 -13.57
N GLY A 164 -2.18 16.53 -12.96
CA GLY A 164 -2.12 16.16 -11.54
C GLY A 164 -2.46 14.69 -11.25
N GLU A 165 -2.64 13.84 -12.28
CA GLU A 165 -2.90 12.42 -12.07
C GLU A 165 -1.61 11.71 -11.63
N ALA A 166 -1.48 11.39 -10.35
CA ALA A 166 -0.32 10.71 -9.77
C ALA A 166 -0.66 9.28 -9.32
N MET A 167 0.11 8.31 -9.79
CA MET A 167 -0.03 6.90 -9.44
C MET A 167 0.91 6.54 -8.29
N VAL A 168 0.38 6.39 -7.08
CA VAL A 168 1.16 6.12 -5.86
C VAL A 168 0.95 4.72 -5.29
N MET A 169 -0.17 4.07 -5.59
CA MET A 169 -0.48 2.71 -5.19
C MET A 169 0.54 1.72 -5.76
N SER A 170 0.90 0.68 -5.00
CA SER A 170 1.63 -0.46 -5.58
C SER A 170 0.75 -1.14 -6.61
N PRO A 171 1.22 -1.38 -7.84
CA PRO A 171 0.49 -2.22 -8.78
C PRO A 171 0.22 -3.61 -8.20
N VAL A 172 -0.90 -4.23 -8.60
CA VAL A 172 -1.25 -5.61 -8.23
C VAL A 172 -1.49 -6.43 -9.50
N ALA A 173 -0.73 -7.50 -9.68
CA ALA A 173 -0.94 -8.41 -10.79
C ALA A 173 -2.03 -9.43 -10.45
N PHE A 174 -2.98 -9.65 -11.35
CA PHE A 174 -4.03 -10.65 -11.24
C PHE A 174 -4.36 -11.20 -12.64
N GLU A 175 -4.30 -12.51 -12.79
CA GLU A 175 -4.46 -13.17 -14.09
C GLU A 175 -3.52 -12.57 -15.15
N ASP A 176 -4.04 -12.10 -16.27
CA ASP A 176 -3.26 -11.46 -17.36
C ASP A 176 -3.21 -9.92 -17.24
N MET A 177 -3.56 -9.37 -16.08
CA MET A 177 -3.68 -7.93 -15.84
C MET A 177 -2.75 -7.44 -14.74
N VAL A 178 -2.46 -6.14 -14.77
CA VAL A 178 -1.91 -5.36 -13.67
C VAL A 178 -2.87 -4.22 -13.34
N ILE A 179 -3.23 -4.10 -12.06
CA ILE A 179 -4.19 -3.13 -11.54
C ILE A 179 -3.42 -1.96 -10.94
N VAL A 180 -3.77 -0.73 -11.31
CA VAL A 180 -3.19 0.52 -10.85
C VAL A 180 -4.26 1.58 -10.63
N ALA A 181 -3.92 2.65 -9.90
CA ALA A 181 -4.86 3.73 -9.62
C ALA A 181 -4.19 5.11 -9.57
N VAL A 182 -4.99 6.15 -9.80
CA VAL A 182 -4.62 7.54 -9.47
C VAL A 182 -4.96 7.81 -8.00
N GLY A 183 -3.97 8.32 -7.26
CA GLY A 183 -4.01 8.40 -5.81
C GLY A 183 -4.25 9.80 -5.23
N ILE A 184 -4.01 10.89 -5.95
CA ILE A 184 -3.96 12.25 -5.39
C ILE A 184 -5.14 13.06 -5.92
N GLY A 185 -6.27 13.01 -5.19
CA GLY A 185 -7.51 13.71 -5.55
C GLY A 185 -7.44 15.23 -5.39
N GLU A 186 -6.60 15.71 -4.49
CA GLU A 186 -6.43 17.11 -4.08
C GLU A 186 -5.95 18.05 -5.21
N TYR A 187 -5.51 17.50 -6.33
CA TYR A 187 -5.26 18.32 -7.53
C TYR A 187 -6.54 18.67 -8.32
N GLY A 188 -7.73 18.31 -7.81
CA GLY A 188 -8.99 18.53 -8.52
C GLY A 188 -9.06 17.68 -9.79
N VAL A 189 -8.64 16.44 -9.72
CA VAL A 189 -8.75 15.42 -10.77
C VAL A 189 -9.83 14.40 -10.41
N LYS A 190 -10.31 13.64 -11.38
CA LYS A 190 -11.13 12.47 -11.11
C LYS A 190 -10.24 11.30 -10.76
N GLY A 191 -10.43 10.75 -9.57
CA GLY A 191 -9.82 9.49 -9.20
C GLY A 191 -10.30 8.33 -10.08
N TRP A 192 -9.47 7.33 -10.25
CA TRP A 192 -9.82 6.11 -10.95
C TRP A 192 -8.92 4.94 -10.52
N ILE A 193 -9.43 3.72 -10.71
CA ILE A 193 -8.67 2.47 -10.66
C ILE A 193 -8.90 1.74 -11.99
N GLY A 194 -7.88 1.06 -12.51
CA GLY A 194 -7.97 0.38 -13.79
C GLY A 194 -6.99 -0.76 -13.93
N ALA A 195 -7.30 -1.66 -14.85
CA ALA A 195 -6.45 -2.78 -15.23
C ALA A 195 -5.84 -2.57 -16.60
N PHE A 196 -4.59 -3.01 -16.71
CA PHE A 196 -3.80 -2.99 -17.94
C PHE A 196 -3.28 -4.40 -18.19
N ARG A 197 -3.17 -4.79 -19.47
CA ARG A 197 -2.71 -6.13 -19.83
C ARG A 197 -1.24 -6.32 -19.44
N LEU A 198 -0.94 -7.40 -18.74
CA LEU A 198 0.41 -7.70 -18.25
C LEU A 198 1.41 -7.94 -19.39
N ALA A 199 0.92 -8.35 -20.56
CA ALA A 199 1.77 -8.65 -21.72
C ALA A 199 2.43 -7.40 -22.31
N ASP A 200 1.71 -6.29 -22.42
CA ASP A 200 2.09 -5.10 -23.20
C ASP A 200 1.63 -3.75 -22.61
N GLY A 201 0.95 -3.75 -21.46
CA GLY A 201 0.47 -2.52 -20.82
C GLY A 201 -0.74 -1.87 -21.50
N ALA A 202 -1.44 -2.56 -22.41
CA ALA A 202 -2.66 -2.03 -23.02
C ALA A 202 -3.79 -1.95 -21.99
N PRO A 203 -4.66 -0.91 -22.02
CA PRO A 203 -5.77 -0.77 -21.10
C PRO A 203 -6.80 -1.89 -21.30
N VAL A 204 -7.35 -2.44 -20.19
CA VAL A 204 -8.37 -3.48 -20.20
C VAL A 204 -9.70 -2.91 -19.73
N TRP A 205 -9.73 -2.34 -18.53
CA TRP A 205 -10.89 -1.67 -17.98
C TRP A 205 -10.48 -0.51 -17.07
N LYS A 206 -11.40 0.41 -16.85
CA LYS A 206 -11.23 1.57 -15.96
C LYS A 206 -12.53 1.87 -15.24
N PHE A 207 -12.49 1.96 -13.91
CA PHE A 207 -13.55 2.46 -13.07
C PHE A 207 -13.18 3.85 -12.54
N THR A 208 -14.01 4.86 -12.77
CA THR A 208 -13.84 6.20 -12.21
C THR A 208 -14.50 6.26 -10.84
N THR A 209 -13.76 6.69 -9.82
CA THR A 209 -14.27 6.82 -8.44
C THR A 209 -15.21 8.02 -8.25
N ILE A 210 -15.26 8.89 -9.25
CA ILE A 210 -16.24 9.96 -9.36
C ILE A 210 -17.20 9.60 -10.48
N PRO A 211 -18.52 9.56 -10.24
CA PRO A 211 -19.49 9.08 -11.21
C PRO A 211 -19.51 9.92 -12.48
N VAL A 212 -19.73 9.26 -13.60
CA VAL A 212 -19.93 9.88 -14.91
C VAL A 212 -21.42 10.21 -15.14
N ASP A 213 -21.72 10.97 -16.18
CA ASP A 213 -23.11 11.23 -16.56
C ASP A 213 -23.82 9.92 -16.93
N GLY A 214 -25.03 9.75 -16.43
CA GLY A 214 -25.80 8.52 -16.58
C GLY A 214 -25.64 7.50 -15.44
N ASP A 215 -24.60 7.64 -14.59
CA ASP A 215 -24.50 6.86 -13.36
C ASP A 215 -25.50 7.40 -12.32
N PRO A 216 -26.34 6.55 -11.69
CA PRO A 216 -27.26 7.00 -10.63
C PRO A 216 -26.58 7.77 -9.49
N ALA A 217 -25.34 7.44 -9.15
CA ALA A 217 -24.56 8.14 -8.15
C ALA A 217 -24.22 9.59 -8.53
N ALA A 218 -24.34 9.97 -9.81
CA ALA A 218 -24.10 11.35 -10.26
C ALA A 218 -25.07 12.36 -9.59
N THR A 219 -26.25 11.92 -9.17
CA THR A 219 -27.25 12.74 -8.45
C THR A 219 -26.80 13.13 -7.04
N THR A 220 -25.76 12.50 -6.51
CA THR A 220 -25.17 12.83 -5.20
C THR A 220 -24.16 13.99 -5.26
N TRP A 221 -24.03 14.62 -6.42
CA TRP A 221 -23.16 15.76 -6.69
C TRP A 221 -23.99 16.93 -7.23
N SER A 222 -23.61 18.16 -6.88
CA SER A 222 -24.35 19.37 -7.30
C SER A 222 -24.31 19.60 -8.82
N SER A 223 -23.23 19.19 -9.52
CA SER A 223 -23.12 19.41 -10.97
C SER A 223 -22.08 18.50 -11.63
N SER A 224 -22.08 18.46 -12.96
CA SER A 224 -21.03 17.79 -13.75
C SER A 224 -19.67 18.51 -13.64
N GLU A 225 -19.68 19.82 -13.44
CA GLU A 225 -18.45 20.61 -13.26
C GLU A 225 -17.75 20.23 -11.96
N THR A 226 -18.50 20.09 -10.85
CA THR A 226 -17.92 19.64 -9.56
C THR A 226 -17.41 18.22 -9.65
N ARG A 227 -18.11 17.31 -10.34
CA ARG A 227 -17.60 15.96 -10.62
C ARG A 227 -16.33 15.96 -11.46
N ALA A 228 -16.15 16.92 -12.36
CA ALA A 228 -14.94 16.99 -13.18
C ALA A 228 -13.66 17.18 -12.35
N ARG A 229 -13.79 17.70 -11.12
CA ARG A 229 -12.70 17.97 -10.17
C ARG A 229 -12.91 17.26 -8.84
N GLY A 230 -13.68 16.19 -8.83
CA GLY A 230 -14.28 15.61 -7.62
C GLY A 230 -13.35 14.87 -6.66
N GLY A 231 -12.08 14.67 -6.95
CA GLY A 231 -11.17 13.95 -6.07
C GLY A 231 -11.34 12.43 -6.13
N GLY A 232 -11.47 11.76 -4.98
CA GLY A 232 -11.68 10.32 -4.90
C GLY A 232 -10.46 9.48 -5.26
N GLY A 233 -9.27 9.92 -4.88
CA GLY A 233 -8.03 9.20 -5.15
C GLY A 233 -7.97 7.82 -4.48
N VAL A 234 -7.23 6.87 -5.07
CA VAL A 234 -6.95 5.54 -4.49
C VAL A 234 -5.46 5.46 -4.21
N TRP A 235 -5.07 5.58 -2.94
CA TRP A 235 -3.66 5.73 -2.54
C TRP A 235 -3.20 4.78 -1.43
N THR A 236 -3.99 3.76 -1.13
CA THR A 236 -3.58 2.62 -0.28
C THR A 236 -2.30 1.94 -0.81
N VAL A 237 -1.68 1.07 -0.02
CA VAL A 237 -0.56 0.26 -0.52
C VAL A 237 -1.02 -0.61 -1.67
N ALA A 238 -2.07 -1.39 -1.47
CA ALA A 238 -2.68 -2.23 -2.50
C ALA A 238 -4.12 -2.56 -2.11
N PRO A 239 -5.05 -2.70 -3.07
CA PRO A 239 -6.38 -3.22 -2.83
C PRO A 239 -6.33 -4.71 -2.48
N SER A 240 -7.36 -5.21 -1.81
CA SER A 240 -7.52 -6.64 -1.54
C SER A 240 -8.39 -7.32 -2.60
N ILE A 241 -8.13 -8.58 -2.89
CA ILE A 241 -8.89 -9.37 -3.87
C ILE A 241 -9.40 -10.65 -3.19
N ASP A 242 -10.71 -10.86 -3.28
CA ASP A 242 -11.31 -12.16 -3.03
C ASP A 242 -11.20 -12.97 -4.33
N ILE A 243 -10.24 -13.89 -4.38
CA ILE A 243 -9.96 -14.68 -5.58
C ILE A 243 -11.06 -15.69 -5.90
N ASP A 244 -11.79 -16.16 -4.88
CA ASP A 244 -12.85 -17.15 -5.05
C ASP A 244 -14.10 -16.52 -5.70
N GLN A 245 -14.44 -15.29 -5.27
CA GLN A 245 -15.58 -14.53 -5.80
C GLN A 245 -15.22 -13.60 -6.97
N GLY A 246 -13.93 -13.38 -7.23
CA GLY A 246 -13.46 -12.44 -8.25
C GLY A 246 -13.76 -10.98 -7.90
N LEU A 247 -13.70 -10.61 -6.62
CA LEU A 247 -14.04 -9.28 -6.12
C LEU A 247 -12.79 -8.49 -5.72
N LEU A 248 -12.73 -7.24 -6.17
CA LEU A 248 -11.68 -6.27 -5.85
C LEU A 248 -12.22 -5.23 -4.87
N PHE A 249 -11.62 -5.14 -3.68
CA PHE A 249 -11.99 -4.21 -2.61
C PHE A 249 -11.10 -2.97 -2.67
N VAL A 250 -11.70 -1.81 -2.90
CA VAL A 250 -11.00 -0.54 -3.15
C VAL A 250 -11.40 0.50 -2.11
N ALA A 251 -10.43 1.03 -1.37
CA ALA A 251 -10.63 2.18 -0.51
C ALA A 251 -10.49 3.47 -1.33
N VAL A 252 -11.55 4.25 -1.39
CA VAL A 252 -11.62 5.50 -2.15
C VAL A 252 -11.48 6.68 -1.20
N GLY A 253 -10.63 7.63 -1.54
CA GLY A 253 -10.33 8.81 -0.74
C GLY A 253 -11.42 9.87 -0.76
N ASN A 254 -11.10 11.02 -0.17
CA ASN A 254 -11.98 12.16 0.03
C ASN A 254 -12.43 12.84 -1.28
N PRO A 255 -13.54 13.62 -1.23
CA PRO A 255 -13.90 14.49 -2.34
C PRO A 255 -13.07 15.79 -2.36
N ALA A 256 -12.84 16.37 -3.54
CA ALA A 256 -12.24 17.69 -3.70
C ALA A 256 -13.31 18.74 -4.12
N PRO A 257 -13.17 20.00 -3.66
CA PRO A 257 -12.17 20.54 -2.74
C PRO A 257 -12.41 20.06 -1.29
N ASP A 258 -11.35 19.73 -0.57
CA ASP A 258 -11.40 19.02 0.71
C ASP A 258 -12.20 19.75 1.79
N PHE A 259 -11.92 21.06 1.98
CA PHE A 259 -12.44 21.87 3.10
C PHE A 259 -13.52 22.87 2.67
N PHE A 260 -13.97 22.85 1.42
CA PHE A 260 -14.95 23.78 0.85
C PHE A 260 -16.12 23.02 0.21
N GLY A 261 -17.02 22.47 1.04
CA GLY A 261 -18.11 21.61 0.57
C GLY A 261 -19.24 22.33 -0.15
N ASP A 262 -19.38 23.66 -0.01
CA ASP A 262 -20.49 24.45 -0.53
C ASP A 262 -20.69 24.32 -2.06
N VAL A 263 -19.61 24.02 -2.79
CA VAL A 263 -19.69 23.86 -4.26
C VAL A 263 -20.05 22.46 -4.70
N ARG A 264 -20.01 21.46 -3.78
CA ARG A 264 -20.26 20.05 -4.06
C ARG A 264 -21.32 19.45 -3.13
N GLU A 265 -22.45 20.14 -3.01
CA GLU A 265 -23.58 19.65 -2.21
C GLU A 265 -23.95 18.19 -2.57
N GLY A 266 -24.48 17.46 -1.59
CA GLY A 266 -24.82 16.05 -1.68
C GLY A 266 -23.77 15.17 -1.00
N THR A 267 -23.96 13.85 -1.03
CA THR A 267 -23.08 12.88 -0.33
C THR A 267 -21.76 12.61 -1.04
N ASN A 268 -21.63 12.99 -2.31
CA ASN A 268 -20.42 12.88 -3.14
C ASN A 268 -19.93 11.43 -3.35
N LEU A 269 -20.81 10.52 -3.74
CA LEU A 269 -20.40 9.15 -4.12
C LEU A 269 -19.41 9.19 -5.31
N TYR A 270 -18.40 8.32 -5.36
CA TYR A 270 -18.05 7.22 -4.44
C TYR A 270 -16.89 7.59 -3.51
N THR A 271 -16.73 8.85 -3.13
CA THR A 271 -15.65 9.29 -2.23
C THR A 271 -15.88 8.78 -0.81
N ALA A 272 -14.80 8.67 -0.03
CA ALA A 272 -14.77 8.14 1.35
C ALA A 272 -15.54 6.82 1.51
N SER A 273 -15.38 5.93 0.52
CA SER A 273 -16.16 4.70 0.37
C SER A 273 -15.29 3.47 0.19
N LEU A 274 -15.74 2.34 0.70
CA LEU A 274 -15.31 1.03 0.21
C LEU A 274 -16.12 0.72 -1.05
N VAL A 275 -15.41 0.59 -2.17
CA VAL A 275 -15.98 0.23 -3.48
C VAL A 275 -15.55 -1.18 -3.81
N VAL A 276 -16.50 -2.04 -4.19
CA VAL A 276 -16.20 -3.43 -4.55
C VAL A 276 -16.56 -3.65 -6.00
N LEU A 277 -15.54 -4.04 -6.77
CA LEU A 277 -15.62 -4.23 -8.21
C LEU A 277 -15.46 -5.71 -8.57
N ASP A 278 -16.00 -6.10 -9.69
CA ASP A 278 -15.55 -7.31 -10.37
C ASP A 278 -14.11 -7.10 -10.87
N VAL A 279 -13.19 -7.93 -10.44
CA VAL A 279 -11.76 -7.74 -10.69
C VAL A 279 -11.38 -7.87 -12.18
N ARG A 280 -12.16 -8.64 -12.95
CA ARG A 280 -11.89 -8.90 -14.40
C ARG A 280 -12.46 -7.84 -15.30
N THR A 281 -13.56 -7.20 -14.88
CA THR A 281 -14.33 -6.27 -15.74
C THR A 281 -14.34 -4.83 -15.24
N GLY A 282 -13.96 -4.58 -13.96
CA GLY A 282 -14.07 -3.28 -13.32
C GLY A 282 -15.51 -2.84 -13.04
N GLN A 283 -16.51 -3.71 -13.23
CA GLN A 283 -17.91 -3.39 -12.94
C GLN A 283 -18.16 -3.29 -11.45
N LEU A 284 -18.87 -2.24 -11.04
CA LEU A 284 -19.31 -2.04 -9.66
C LEU A 284 -20.25 -3.17 -9.24
N ARG A 285 -19.92 -3.84 -8.13
CA ARG A 285 -20.75 -4.86 -7.49
C ARG A 285 -21.56 -4.26 -6.35
N TRP A 286 -20.90 -3.56 -5.45
CA TRP A 286 -21.51 -2.80 -4.37
C TRP A 286 -20.53 -1.75 -3.82
N HIS A 287 -21.05 -0.83 -3.00
CA HIS A 287 -20.23 0.15 -2.29
C HIS A 287 -20.84 0.47 -0.92
N ARG A 288 -20.02 1.00 -0.02
CA ARG A 288 -20.47 1.57 1.25
C ARG A 288 -19.67 2.84 1.55
N GLN A 289 -20.38 3.96 1.64
CA GLN A 289 -19.81 5.24 2.03
C GLN A 289 -19.77 5.34 3.56
N PHE A 290 -18.64 5.81 4.12
CA PHE A 290 -18.47 5.96 5.56
C PHE A 290 -18.47 7.41 6.02
N VAL A 291 -18.00 8.33 5.18
CA VAL A 291 -17.99 9.77 5.46
C VAL A 291 -18.68 10.49 4.30
N PRO A 292 -20.03 10.60 4.33
CA PRO A 292 -20.74 11.36 3.32
C PRO A 292 -20.41 12.85 3.43
N HIS A 293 -20.27 13.53 2.29
CA HIS A 293 -19.93 14.96 2.22
C HIS A 293 -18.73 15.34 3.08
N ASP A 294 -17.65 14.56 3.02
CA ASP A 294 -16.46 14.79 3.84
C ASP A 294 -15.88 16.19 3.67
N LEU A 295 -15.54 16.84 4.79
CA LEU A 295 -14.98 18.19 4.88
C LEU A 295 -13.63 18.24 5.63
N HIS A 296 -13.01 17.07 5.87
CA HIS A 296 -11.84 16.95 6.76
C HIS A 296 -10.67 16.21 6.13
N ASP A 297 -10.74 15.91 4.81
CA ASP A 297 -9.76 15.03 4.19
C ASP A 297 -9.74 13.64 4.88
N HIS A 298 -10.94 13.13 5.19
CA HIS A 298 -11.13 11.83 5.83
C HIS A 298 -11.19 10.71 4.79
N ASP A 299 -10.08 10.54 4.06
CA ASP A 299 -9.92 9.42 3.14
C ASP A 299 -10.27 8.08 3.79
N LEU A 300 -10.96 7.21 3.05
CA LEU A 300 -10.85 5.80 3.32
C LEU A 300 -9.52 5.29 2.76
N THR A 301 -8.70 4.67 3.60
CA THR A 301 -7.32 4.32 3.26
C THR A 301 -7.03 2.83 3.27
N VAL A 302 -7.92 2.05 3.88
CA VAL A 302 -7.75 0.61 4.13
C VAL A 302 -8.89 -0.18 3.49
N SER A 303 -8.55 -1.16 2.66
CA SER A 303 -9.49 -2.05 1.95
C SER A 303 -9.23 -3.54 2.22
N GLY A 304 -8.77 -3.86 3.41
CA GLY A 304 -8.42 -5.21 3.87
C GLY A 304 -7.78 -5.14 5.26
N PRO A 305 -7.47 -6.28 5.86
CA PRO A 305 -7.52 -7.63 5.30
C PRO A 305 -8.92 -8.20 5.08
N LEU A 306 -9.01 -9.15 4.13
CA LEU A 306 -10.13 -10.08 4.05
C LEU A 306 -9.83 -11.27 4.95
N TYR A 307 -10.77 -11.66 5.79
CA TYR A 307 -10.55 -12.73 6.78
C TYR A 307 -11.85 -13.42 7.17
N GLN A 308 -11.75 -14.49 7.93
CA GLN A 308 -12.91 -15.24 8.43
C GLN A 308 -12.86 -15.31 9.95
N VAL A 309 -14.02 -15.20 10.58
CA VAL A 309 -14.22 -15.36 12.03
C VAL A 309 -15.42 -16.25 12.31
N SER A 310 -15.49 -16.78 13.54
CA SER A 310 -16.68 -17.45 14.03
C SER A 310 -17.32 -16.59 15.12
N ILE A 311 -18.59 -16.23 14.93
CA ILE A 311 -19.42 -15.47 15.88
C ILE A 311 -20.67 -16.28 16.15
N ASP A 312 -20.95 -16.63 17.40
CA ASP A 312 -22.09 -17.44 17.83
C ASP A 312 -22.23 -18.75 17.01
N GLY A 313 -21.11 -19.40 16.73
CA GLY A 313 -21.05 -20.63 15.96
C GLY A 313 -21.26 -20.47 14.44
N ARG A 314 -21.47 -19.25 13.94
CA ARG A 314 -21.60 -18.92 12.52
C ARG A 314 -20.27 -18.41 11.97
N ARG A 315 -19.84 -18.95 10.82
CA ARG A 315 -18.66 -18.44 10.11
C ARG A 315 -19.05 -17.26 9.24
N LEU A 316 -18.38 -16.13 9.45
CA LEU A 316 -18.56 -14.89 8.69
C LEU A 316 -17.32 -14.57 7.87
N SER A 317 -17.55 -14.11 6.65
CA SER A 317 -16.50 -13.62 5.74
C SER A 317 -16.36 -12.11 5.91
N MET A 318 -15.26 -11.65 6.48
CA MET A 318 -15.07 -10.27 6.92
C MET A 318 -14.14 -9.48 5.99
N VAL A 319 -14.35 -8.16 5.95
CA VAL A 319 -13.37 -7.18 5.46
C VAL A 319 -13.17 -6.11 6.53
N ALA A 320 -11.90 -5.87 6.89
CA ALA A 320 -11.55 -4.72 7.71
C ALA A 320 -11.36 -3.50 6.80
N THR A 321 -11.90 -2.36 7.17
CA THR A 321 -11.77 -1.10 6.45
C THR A 321 -11.69 0.07 7.42
N GLY A 322 -11.04 1.15 7.02
CA GLY A 322 -10.88 2.32 7.87
C GLY A 322 -10.16 3.45 7.16
N GLY A 323 -10.09 4.58 7.82
CA GLY A 323 -9.53 5.76 7.21
C GLY A 323 -9.06 6.83 8.20
N LYS A 324 -8.83 8.01 7.66
CA LYS A 324 -8.36 9.16 8.42
C LYS A 324 -9.38 9.66 9.45
N ASP A 325 -10.63 9.24 9.38
CA ASP A 325 -11.64 9.50 10.42
C ASP A 325 -11.35 8.79 11.76
N GLY A 326 -10.30 7.96 11.81
CA GLY A 326 -9.82 7.29 13.02
C GLY A 326 -10.64 6.08 13.47
N LEU A 327 -11.51 5.57 12.61
CA LEU A 327 -12.30 4.37 12.88
C LEU A 327 -11.80 3.19 12.04
N LEU A 328 -11.59 2.05 12.72
CA LEU A 328 -11.54 0.76 12.04
C LEU A 328 -12.92 0.12 12.10
N ARG A 329 -13.39 -0.35 10.97
CA ARG A 329 -14.68 -1.04 10.80
C ARG A 329 -14.44 -2.43 10.26
N ALA A 330 -15.29 -3.37 10.63
CA ALA A 330 -15.35 -4.68 10.00
C ALA A 330 -16.76 -4.94 9.48
N LEU A 331 -16.84 -5.32 8.21
CA LEU A 331 -18.09 -5.68 7.57
C LEU A 331 -18.09 -7.16 7.23
N ASP A 332 -19.26 -7.78 7.36
CA ASP A 332 -19.54 -9.07 6.74
C ASP A 332 -19.68 -8.86 5.22
N ARG A 333 -18.87 -9.55 4.43
CA ARG A 333 -18.82 -9.43 2.97
C ARG A 333 -20.05 -9.99 2.25
N ASP A 334 -20.77 -10.89 2.90
CA ASP A 334 -21.95 -11.53 2.30
C ASP A 334 -23.21 -10.68 2.50
N SER A 335 -23.41 -10.14 3.71
CA SER A 335 -24.55 -9.28 4.03
C SER A 335 -24.28 -7.78 3.82
N HIS A 336 -23.02 -7.40 3.64
CA HIS A 336 -22.51 -6.02 3.58
C HIS A 336 -22.79 -5.19 4.85
N GLN A 337 -23.13 -5.85 5.97
CA GLN A 337 -23.45 -5.18 7.23
C GLN A 337 -22.17 -4.95 8.05
N GLU A 338 -22.15 -3.83 8.75
CA GLU A 338 -21.09 -3.55 9.73
C GLU A 338 -21.30 -4.44 10.97
N VAL A 339 -20.26 -5.20 11.32
CA VAL A 339 -20.25 -6.07 12.49
C VAL A 339 -19.74 -5.30 13.71
N PHE A 340 -18.69 -4.50 13.52
CA PHE A 340 -18.20 -3.59 14.55
C PHE A 340 -17.52 -2.36 13.94
N SER A 341 -17.48 -1.28 14.72
CA SER A 341 -16.69 -0.08 14.48
C SER A 341 -15.99 0.34 15.76
N VAL A 342 -14.69 0.63 15.70
CA VAL A 342 -13.90 0.96 16.87
C VAL A 342 -12.95 2.13 16.60
N ALA A 343 -12.91 3.09 17.53
CA ALA A 343 -11.95 4.19 17.45
C ALA A 343 -10.53 3.69 17.82
N VAL A 344 -9.60 3.90 16.89
CA VAL A 344 -8.19 3.56 17.05
C VAL A 344 -7.31 4.78 17.36
N THR A 345 -7.91 5.98 17.31
CA THR A 345 -7.30 7.26 17.66
C THR A 345 -8.27 8.09 18.51
N THR A 346 -7.80 9.22 19.02
CA THR A 346 -8.66 10.24 19.63
C THR A 346 -9.67 10.80 18.62
N ARG A 347 -10.93 10.94 19.03
CA ARG A 347 -11.99 11.57 18.24
C ARG A 347 -12.66 12.69 19.05
N THR A 348 -12.51 13.92 18.54
CA THR A 348 -13.12 15.13 19.14
C THR A 348 -13.46 16.10 18.03
N ASN A 349 -14.69 16.58 17.99
CA ASN A 349 -15.22 17.45 16.93
C ASN A 349 -15.01 16.86 15.51
N ALA A 350 -14.92 15.54 15.38
CA ALA A 350 -14.55 14.88 14.13
C ALA A 350 -15.54 15.16 12.97
N ASP A 351 -16.78 15.51 13.31
CA ASP A 351 -17.84 15.80 12.36
C ASP A 351 -18.20 17.30 12.29
N ALA A 352 -17.45 18.19 13.01
CA ALA A 352 -17.73 19.62 13.07
C ALA A 352 -17.17 20.33 11.83
N ALA A 353 -18.06 20.87 10.98
CA ALA A 353 -17.67 21.50 9.71
C ALA A 353 -16.64 22.62 9.89
N PRO A 354 -15.59 22.68 9.04
CA PRO A 354 -14.61 23.77 9.05
C PRO A 354 -15.26 25.15 8.86
N THR A 355 -14.76 26.15 9.58
CA THR A 355 -15.15 27.56 9.43
C THR A 355 -13.98 28.39 8.96
N THR A 356 -14.22 29.63 8.52
CA THR A 356 -13.14 30.58 8.17
C THR A 356 -12.31 30.96 9.40
N ALA A 357 -12.90 30.97 10.60
CA ALA A 357 -12.20 31.18 11.88
C ALA A 357 -11.35 29.95 12.29
N GLY A 358 -11.71 28.78 11.86
CA GLY A 358 -11.07 27.50 12.17
C GLY A 358 -11.82 26.68 13.23
N VAL A 359 -11.76 25.36 13.09
CA VAL A 359 -12.29 24.38 14.04
C VAL A 359 -11.18 23.38 14.37
N HIS A 360 -10.87 23.22 15.65
CA HIS A 360 -9.90 22.21 16.10
C HIS A 360 -10.60 20.87 16.23
N SER A 361 -10.08 19.85 15.55
CA SER A 361 -10.67 18.50 15.48
C SER A 361 -9.61 17.41 15.61
N CYS A 362 -10.01 16.27 16.16
CA CYS A 362 -9.26 15.04 16.20
C CYS A 362 -10.13 13.91 15.59
N PRO A 363 -9.58 13.07 14.69
CA PRO A 363 -8.25 13.20 14.10
C PRO A 363 -8.14 14.42 13.17
N GLY A 364 -6.92 14.89 12.93
CA GLY A 364 -6.61 15.87 11.89
C GLY A 364 -6.43 15.19 10.53
N ALA A 365 -6.19 15.98 9.47
CA ALA A 365 -5.99 15.49 8.10
C ALA A 365 -4.81 14.51 7.94
N LEU A 366 -3.87 14.50 8.88
CA LEU A 366 -2.76 13.54 8.94
C LEU A 366 -3.01 12.41 9.96
N GLY A 367 -4.16 12.41 10.62
CA GLY A 367 -4.53 11.43 11.64
C GLY A 367 -5.16 10.15 11.07
N GLY A 368 -5.67 9.31 11.96
CA GLY A 368 -6.39 8.08 11.62
C GLY A 368 -5.50 6.96 11.09
N LEU A 369 -6.08 6.12 10.24
CA LEU A 369 -5.37 5.07 9.52
C LEU A 369 -4.79 5.65 8.23
N GLN A 370 -3.55 5.24 7.93
CA GLN A 370 -2.85 5.68 6.73
C GLN A 370 -2.83 4.56 5.68
N TRP A 371 -1.93 4.58 4.73
CA TRP A 371 -1.88 3.70 3.56
C TRP A 371 -1.59 2.22 3.83
N ASN A 372 -0.99 1.87 4.98
CA ASN A 372 -0.69 0.49 5.30
C ASN A 372 -1.88 -0.19 5.97
N SER A 373 -2.32 -1.30 5.41
CA SER A 373 -3.41 -2.11 5.96
C SER A 373 -3.01 -2.76 7.29
N PRO A 374 -3.99 -3.02 8.20
CA PRO A 374 -3.79 -3.85 9.36
C PRO A 374 -3.27 -5.24 8.98
N ALA A 375 -2.54 -5.89 9.89
CA ALA A 375 -2.25 -7.31 9.77
C ALA A 375 -3.35 -8.12 10.48
N PHE A 376 -3.64 -9.32 9.97
CA PHE A 376 -4.55 -10.28 10.59
C PHE A 376 -3.82 -11.56 10.95
N SER A 377 -3.91 -12.00 12.20
CA SER A 377 -3.45 -13.31 12.65
C SER A 377 -4.63 -14.26 12.82
N PRO A 378 -4.79 -15.26 11.95
CA PRO A 378 -5.83 -16.28 12.11
C PRO A 378 -5.62 -17.12 13.37
N ARG A 379 -4.37 -17.32 13.79
CA ARG A 379 -4.01 -18.09 14.97
C ARG A 379 -4.46 -17.41 16.27
N LEU A 380 -4.32 -16.09 16.36
CA LEU A 380 -4.70 -15.31 17.55
C LEU A 380 -6.11 -14.70 17.43
N ASN A 381 -6.76 -14.83 16.28
CA ASN A 381 -8.00 -14.13 15.92
C ASN A 381 -7.89 -12.62 16.21
N ARG A 382 -6.81 -11.98 15.69
CA ARG A 382 -6.50 -10.58 15.99
C ARG A 382 -6.20 -9.76 14.75
N LEU A 383 -6.68 -8.53 14.76
CA LEU A 383 -6.24 -7.46 13.86
C LEU A 383 -5.22 -6.58 14.56
N PHE A 384 -4.11 -6.25 13.90
CA PHE A 384 -3.06 -5.36 14.40
C PHE A 384 -3.05 -4.08 13.56
N VAL A 385 -3.47 -2.99 14.17
CA VAL A 385 -3.84 -1.75 13.49
C VAL A 385 -2.85 -0.64 13.83
N PRO A 386 -1.99 -0.20 12.88
CA PRO A 386 -1.18 0.98 13.06
C PRO A 386 -2.04 2.24 12.83
N ALA A 387 -1.89 3.26 13.67
CA ALA A 387 -2.66 4.48 13.57
C ALA A 387 -1.88 5.72 14.00
N VAL A 388 -2.31 6.87 13.49
CA VAL A 388 -1.77 8.19 13.78
C VAL A 388 -2.78 8.96 14.62
N ASP A 389 -2.41 9.28 15.85
CA ASP A 389 -3.21 10.13 16.74
C ASP A 389 -2.63 11.55 16.74
N TRP A 390 -3.15 12.39 15.84
CA TRP A 390 -2.69 13.75 15.63
C TRP A 390 -3.86 14.65 15.22
N CYS A 391 -4.11 15.68 15.98
CA CYS A 391 -5.20 16.63 15.75
C CYS A 391 -4.76 17.77 14.83
N ALA A 392 -5.73 18.52 14.32
CA ALA A 392 -5.49 19.69 13.48
C ALA A 392 -6.57 20.76 13.65
N THR A 393 -6.25 21.99 13.29
CA THR A 393 -7.24 23.05 13.08
C THR A 393 -7.57 23.15 11.61
N PHE A 394 -8.81 22.87 11.27
CA PHE A 394 -9.36 22.98 9.92
C PHE A 394 -9.93 24.35 9.66
N ARG A 395 -9.58 24.96 8.54
CA ARG A 395 -10.09 26.26 8.09
C ARG A 395 -10.62 26.17 6.69
N LYS A 396 -11.85 26.60 6.48
CA LYS A 396 -12.43 26.85 5.17
C LYS A 396 -11.87 28.15 4.61
N ALA A 397 -11.53 28.20 3.32
CA ALA A 397 -11.10 29.43 2.66
C ALA A 397 -12.28 30.42 2.50
N ASP A 398 -12.00 31.71 2.44
CA ASP A 398 -13.02 32.73 2.13
C ASP A 398 -13.49 32.65 0.68
N GLN A 399 -12.59 32.23 -0.23
CA GLN A 399 -12.86 32.07 -1.65
C GLN A 399 -12.20 30.81 -2.18
N LEU A 400 -12.91 30.12 -3.05
CA LEU A 400 -12.40 28.94 -3.74
C LEU A 400 -11.75 29.34 -5.06
N ARG A 401 -10.53 28.81 -5.30
CA ARG A 401 -9.82 29.01 -6.56
C ARG A 401 -9.25 27.68 -7.05
N TYR A 402 -9.56 27.32 -8.28
CA TYR A 402 -8.92 26.20 -8.98
C TYR A 402 -7.78 26.72 -9.87
N VAL A 403 -6.60 26.11 -9.74
CA VAL A 403 -5.45 26.34 -10.62
C VAL A 403 -4.91 24.97 -11.05
N PRO A 404 -4.90 24.64 -12.33
CA PRO A 404 -4.38 23.34 -12.80
C PRO A 404 -2.96 23.07 -12.28
N GLY A 405 -2.72 21.84 -11.81
CA GLY A 405 -1.41 21.43 -11.27
C GLY A 405 -1.10 21.94 -9.85
N GLN A 406 -2.03 22.62 -9.18
CA GLN A 406 -1.93 23.01 -7.77
C GLN A 406 -3.01 22.31 -6.93
N PHE A 407 -2.79 22.22 -5.62
CA PHE A 407 -3.77 21.69 -4.71
C PHE A 407 -5.06 22.50 -4.69
N TYR A 408 -6.19 21.81 -4.85
CA TYR A 408 -7.55 22.34 -4.85
C TYR A 408 -8.28 21.96 -3.56
N MET A 409 -7.73 22.36 -2.42
CA MET A 409 -8.23 21.95 -1.11
C MET A 409 -9.36 22.86 -0.58
N GLY A 410 -9.46 24.10 -1.04
CA GLY A 410 -10.50 25.04 -0.59
C GLY A 410 -10.38 25.46 0.88
N GLY A 411 -9.17 25.42 1.42
CA GLY A 411 -8.88 25.75 2.80
C GLY A 411 -7.53 25.19 3.27
N SER A 412 -7.43 24.93 4.56
CA SER A 412 -6.21 24.36 5.15
C SER A 412 -6.51 23.50 6.38
N ALA A 413 -5.67 22.52 6.64
CA ALA A 413 -5.58 21.79 7.90
C ALA A 413 -4.19 22.04 8.50
N THR A 414 -4.14 22.73 9.64
CA THR A 414 -2.91 22.99 10.37
C THR A 414 -2.78 21.98 11.50
N ALA A 415 -1.87 21.01 11.35
CA ALA A 415 -1.62 20.02 12.38
C ALA A 415 -1.10 20.69 13.68
N ASP A 416 -1.45 20.13 14.81
CA ASP A 416 -0.88 20.49 16.09
C ASP A 416 0.66 20.33 16.09
N PRO A 417 1.38 20.93 17.04
CA PRO A 417 2.81 20.66 17.22
C PRO A 417 3.09 19.15 17.28
N VAL A 418 4.17 18.71 16.63
CA VAL A 418 4.48 17.27 16.50
C VAL A 418 4.65 16.55 17.84
N GLU A 419 5.02 17.29 18.88
CA GLU A 419 5.16 16.82 20.26
C GLU A 419 3.82 16.37 20.87
N LYS A 420 2.71 16.82 20.29
CA LYS A 420 1.35 16.39 20.68
C LYS A 420 0.86 15.17 19.88
N SER A 421 1.58 14.76 18.82
CA SER A 421 1.23 13.57 18.07
C SER A 421 1.58 12.30 18.85
N ARG A 422 0.89 11.21 18.52
CA ARG A 422 1.15 9.84 19.01
C ARG A 422 0.98 8.85 17.87
N GLY A 423 1.62 7.72 18.01
CA GLY A 423 1.36 6.55 17.18
C GLY A 423 0.79 5.42 18.02
N TRP A 424 -0.16 4.70 17.51
CA TRP A 424 -0.72 3.51 18.15
C TRP A 424 -0.53 2.28 17.29
N LEU A 425 -0.12 1.16 17.91
CA LEU A 425 -0.36 -0.16 17.39
C LEU A 425 -1.38 -0.83 18.30
N THR A 426 -2.59 -1.00 17.79
CA THR A 426 -3.71 -1.56 18.56
C THR A 426 -4.00 -2.99 18.11
N ALA A 427 -4.01 -3.94 19.04
CA ALA A 427 -4.51 -5.30 18.78
C ALA A 427 -5.99 -5.37 19.14
N LEU A 428 -6.78 -5.78 18.15
CA LEU A 428 -8.23 -5.94 18.30
C LEU A 428 -8.62 -7.40 18.13
N ASP A 429 -9.57 -7.86 18.90
CA ASP A 429 -10.26 -9.12 18.59
C ASP A 429 -10.96 -8.97 17.23
N ALA A 430 -10.70 -9.90 16.32
CA ALA A 430 -11.14 -9.78 14.92
C ALA A 430 -12.64 -10.04 14.73
N ALA A 431 -13.32 -10.64 15.70
CA ALA A 431 -14.75 -10.91 15.66
C ALA A 431 -15.58 -9.77 16.26
N THR A 432 -15.05 -9.08 17.29
CA THR A 432 -15.83 -8.16 18.12
C THR A 432 -15.31 -6.72 18.09
N GLY A 433 -14.07 -6.50 17.63
CA GLY A 433 -13.38 -5.20 17.72
C GLY A 433 -12.89 -4.84 19.13
N ALA A 434 -13.02 -5.72 20.12
CA ALA A 434 -12.56 -5.46 21.48
C ALA A 434 -11.04 -5.25 21.51
N VAL A 435 -10.59 -4.21 22.21
CA VAL A 435 -9.15 -3.92 22.36
C VAL A 435 -8.52 -4.94 23.30
N ALA A 436 -7.54 -5.68 22.79
CA ALA A 436 -6.78 -6.62 23.60
C ALA A 436 -5.57 -5.95 24.28
N TRP A 437 -4.83 -5.16 23.52
CA TRP A 437 -3.71 -4.37 24.02
C TRP A 437 -3.40 -3.22 23.06
N ARG A 438 -2.62 -2.23 23.53
CA ARG A 438 -2.07 -1.12 22.73
C ARG A 438 -0.60 -0.93 23.04
N TYR A 439 0.18 -0.65 21.99
CA TYR A 439 1.53 -0.12 22.07
C TYR A 439 1.51 1.35 21.67
N GLU A 440 2.13 2.22 22.45
CA GLU A 440 2.26 3.65 22.17
C GLU A 440 3.64 3.98 21.59
N SER A 441 3.67 4.63 20.44
CA SER A 441 4.85 5.26 19.86
C SER A 441 4.80 6.77 20.08
N ARG A 442 5.97 7.36 20.35
CA ARG A 442 6.10 8.82 20.53
C ARG A 442 5.78 9.61 19.27
N LEU A 443 5.99 9.04 18.08
CA LEU A 443 5.69 9.62 16.78
C LEU A 443 4.61 8.80 16.07
N PRO A 444 3.94 9.36 15.05
CA PRO A 444 2.95 8.65 14.24
C PRO A 444 3.41 7.25 13.81
N MET A 445 2.54 6.26 13.91
CA MET A 445 2.79 4.91 13.40
C MET A 445 2.17 4.76 12.01
N VAL A 446 3.02 4.80 11.00
CA VAL A 446 2.64 4.68 9.59
C VAL A 446 3.30 3.47 8.91
N ALA A 447 4.22 2.79 9.58
CA ALA A 447 4.87 1.59 9.07
C ALA A 447 3.89 0.43 8.91
N ALA A 448 4.19 -0.43 7.95
CA ALA A 448 3.48 -1.67 7.79
C ALA A 448 3.71 -2.60 9.00
N VAL A 449 2.66 -3.32 9.39
CA VAL A 449 2.73 -4.37 10.41
C VAL A 449 2.70 -5.72 9.72
N THR A 450 3.58 -6.64 10.14
CA THR A 450 3.62 -8.01 9.63
C THR A 450 3.51 -8.98 10.80
N ALA A 451 2.49 -9.83 10.77
CA ALA A 451 2.26 -10.88 11.75
C ALA A 451 2.80 -12.23 11.25
N THR A 452 3.15 -13.12 12.18
CA THR A 452 3.66 -14.47 11.82
C THR A 452 3.00 -15.58 12.62
N SER A 453 3.13 -16.82 12.13
CA SER A 453 2.68 -18.00 12.86
C SER A 453 3.52 -18.30 14.11
N GLY A 454 4.68 -17.65 14.25
CA GLY A 454 5.52 -17.69 15.45
C GLY A 454 5.11 -16.68 16.54
N ASP A 455 3.91 -16.10 16.47
CA ASP A 455 3.39 -15.07 17.39
C ASP A 455 4.23 -13.78 17.44
N MET A 456 4.90 -13.46 16.35
CA MET A 456 5.67 -12.22 16.23
C MET A 456 4.92 -11.17 15.44
N LEU A 457 5.11 -9.91 15.83
CA LEU A 457 4.83 -8.74 15.00
C LEU A 457 6.13 -8.03 14.65
N PHE A 458 6.28 -7.69 13.38
CA PHE A 458 7.36 -6.85 12.89
C PHE A 458 6.79 -5.54 12.35
N THR A 459 7.35 -4.42 12.81
CA THR A 459 6.95 -3.07 12.38
C THR A 459 8.09 -2.09 12.63
N GLY A 460 7.85 -0.81 12.47
CA GLY A 460 8.83 0.22 12.76
C GLY A 460 8.20 1.56 13.12
N GLU A 461 9.05 2.48 13.53
CA GLU A 461 8.69 3.82 13.95
C GLU A 461 9.33 4.88 13.04
N LEU A 462 8.73 6.07 12.99
CA LEU A 462 9.32 7.23 12.31
C LEU A 462 10.63 7.73 12.95
N THR A 463 10.94 7.29 14.17
CA THR A 463 12.24 7.48 14.81
C THR A 463 13.37 6.71 14.14
N GLY A 464 13.03 5.72 13.27
CA GLY A 464 13.99 4.81 12.64
C GLY A 464 14.20 3.52 13.42
N ASP A 465 13.40 3.24 14.44
CA ASP A 465 13.48 2.02 15.21
C ASP A 465 12.66 0.89 14.56
N PHE A 466 13.31 -0.20 14.18
CA PHE A 466 12.67 -1.48 13.90
C PHE A 466 12.25 -2.15 15.20
N LEU A 467 11.05 -2.68 15.24
CA LEU A 467 10.44 -3.34 16.39
C LEU A 467 10.05 -4.78 16.05
N ALA A 468 10.45 -5.72 16.90
CA ALA A 468 9.87 -7.06 16.98
C ALA A 468 9.11 -7.19 18.30
N LEU A 469 7.80 -7.44 18.22
CA LEU A 469 6.91 -7.50 19.39
C LEU A 469 6.28 -8.90 19.49
N ASP A 470 5.96 -9.28 20.74
CA ASP A 470 5.06 -10.40 21.00
C ASP A 470 3.63 -10.03 20.56
N ALA A 471 3.06 -10.79 19.66
CA ALA A 471 1.71 -10.52 19.12
C ALA A 471 0.60 -10.74 20.17
N ARG A 472 0.88 -11.47 21.26
CA ARG A 472 -0.08 -11.82 22.29
C ARG A 472 -0.38 -10.65 23.23
N ASP A 473 0.65 -9.83 23.56
CA ASP A 473 0.55 -8.78 24.57
C ASP A 473 1.16 -7.43 24.16
N GLY A 474 1.81 -7.35 22.98
CA GLY A 474 2.43 -6.12 22.48
C GLY A 474 3.79 -5.78 23.09
N LYS A 475 4.38 -6.68 23.89
CA LYS A 475 5.71 -6.47 24.48
C LYS A 475 6.79 -6.37 23.41
N VAL A 476 7.59 -5.31 23.44
CA VAL A 476 8.76 -5.16 22.57
C VAL A 476 9.86 -6.11 23.05
N LEU A 477 10.24 -7.06 22.20
CA LEU A 477 11.26 -8.08 22.45
C LEU A 477 12.61 -7.72 21.84
N TYR A 478 12.58 -6.95 20.73
CA TYR A 478 13.78 -6.46 20.06
C TYR A 478 13.52 -5.08 19.46
N ARG A 479 14.52 -4.19 19.59
CA ARG A 479 14.53 -2.85 19.01
C ARG A 479 15.88 -2.57 18.37
N HIS A 480 15.90 -1.99 17.16
CA HIS A 480 17.15 -1.64 16.49
C HIS A 480 16.95 -0.42 15.57
N ALA A 481 17.83 0.58 15.70
CA ALA A 481 17.80 1.77 14.87
C ALA A 481 18.41 1.49 13.49
N VAL A 482 17.67 1.73 12.40
CA VAL A 482 18.11 1.48 11.01
C VAL A 482 18.57 2.74 10.27
N GLY A 483 18.64 3.88 10.95
CA GLY A 483 19.22 5.11 10.42
C GLY A 483 18.31 5.98 9.57
N GLY A 484 17.06 5.59 9.31
CA GLY A 484 16.06 6.37 8.59
C GLY A 484 14.66 6.04 9.06
N ALA A 485 13.70 6.96 8.85
CA ALA A 485 12.32 6.74 9.25
C ALA A 485 11.73 5.47 8.60
N ILE A 486 11.01 4.67 9.39
CA ILE A 486 10.31 3.48 8.90
C ILE A 486 8.83 3.85 8.74
N GLY A 487 8.43 4.13 7.52
CA GLY A 487 7.05 4.50 7.17
C GLY A 487 6.38 3.53 6.20
N ASN A 488 7.06 2.43 5.86
CA ASN A 488 6.65 1.56 4.75
C ASN A 488 6.86 0.08 5.07
N GLY A 489 7.30 -0.69 4.04
CA GLY A 489 7.35 -2.13 4.07
C GLY A 489 8.29 -2.70 5.14
N VAL A 490 7.69 -3.42 6.06
CA VAL A 490 8.37 -4.38 6.92
C VAL A 490 7.80 -5.74 6.55
N ILE A 491 8.63 -6.65 6.04
CA ILE A 491 8.23 -7.97 5.54
C ILE A 491 9.09 -9.06 6.15
N THR A 492 8.61 -10.31 6.09
CA THR A 492 9.39 -11.48 6.50
C THR A 492 9.25 -12.61 5.48
N TYR A 493 10.33 -13.32 5.23
CA TYR A 493 10.41 -14.39 4.24
C TYR A 493 11.43 -15.44 4.65
N GLY A 494 11.42 -16.59 3.95
CA GLY A 494 12.39 -17.66 4.11
C GLY A 494 13.46 -17.62 3.03
N VAL A 495 14.74 -17.69 3.40
CA VAL A 495 15.85 -17.85 2.47
C VAL A 495 16.98 -18.64 3.12
N GLY A 496 17.58 -19.60 2.38
CA GLY A 496 18.67 -20.42 2.90
C GLY A 496 18.32 -21.21 4.17
N GLY A 497 17.05 -21.63 4.33
CA GLY A 497 16.57 -22.34 5.52
C GLY A 497 16.37 -21.45 6.76
N ARG A 498 16.51 -20.13 6.64
CA ARG A 498 16.32 -19.16 7.73
C ARG A 498 15.15 -18.23 7.46
N GLN A 499 14.48 -17.79 8.51
CA GLN A 499 13.54 -16.68 8.45
C GLN A 499 14.31 -15.36 8.51
N VAL A 500 14.03 -14.46 7.57
CA VAL A 500 14.62 -13.12 7.48
C VAL A 500 13.53 -12.07 7.57
N VAL A 501 13.80 -10.96 8.23
CA VAL A 501 12.95 -9.77 8.25
C VAL A 501 13.65 -8.68 7.45
N ALA A 502 12.98 -8.13 6.43
CA ALA A 502 13.47 -6.97 5.68
C ALA A 502 12.70 -5.72 6.12
N VAL A 503 13.45 -4.69 6.49
CA VAL A 503 12.95 -3.41 6.98
C VAL A 503 13.39 -2.32 6.04
N THR A 504 12.42 -1.65 5.38
CA THR A 504 12.71 -0.48 4.55
C THR A 504 12.69 0.79 5.37
N SER A 505 13.67 1.67 5.16
CA SER A 505 13.77 2.96 5.84
C SER A 505 14.28 4.05 4.89
N GLY A 506 14.02 5.31 5.22
CA GLY A 506 14.47 6.43 4.37
C GLY A 506 13.80 7.75 4.72
N THR A 507 13.81 8.69 3.77
CA THR A 507 13.12 9.97 3.90
C THR A 507 11.60 9.76 3.88
N ALA A 508 10.93 10.02 4.99
CA ALA A 508 9.48 10.11 5.04
C ALA A 508 8.98 11.39 4.35
N THR A 509 7.66 11.53 4.24
CA THR A 509 7.08 12.79 3.71
C THR A 509 7.37 13.97 4.66
N ALA A 510 7.42 15.17 4.11
CA ALA A 510 7.66 16.38 4.90
C ALA A 510 6.63 16.63 6.03
N PHE A 511 5.46 15.99 5.93
CA PHE A 511 4.41 16.09 6.94
C PHE A 511 4.85 15.57 8.31
N TRP A 512 5.67 14.51 8.35
CA TRP A 512 6.10 13.88 9.61
C TRP A 512 7.27 14.59 10.30
N LYS A 513 7.89 15.57 9.65
CA LYS A 513 8.99 16.39 10.20
C LYS A 513 10.14 15.55 10.79
N VAL A 514 10.50 14.48 10.12
CA VAL A 514 11.63 13.62 10.47
C VAL A 514 12.82 13.89 9.54
N PRO A 515 14.07 13.65 9.98
CA PRO A 515 15.25 13.87 9.17
C PRO A 515 15.22 13.11 7.84
N ALA A 516 15.81 13.71 6.80
CA ALA A 516 16.04 13.02 5.54
C ALA A 516 17.11 11.93 5.71
N ALA A 517 16.87 10.78 5.07
CA ALA A 517 17.80 9.66 5.06
C ALA A 517 17.73 8.94 3.70
N PRO A 518 18.83 8.26 3.28
CA PRO A 518 18.80 7.47 2.06
C PRO A 518 17.77 6.32 2.14
N ALA A 519 17.11 6.06 1.01
CA ALA A 519 16.25 4.88 0.87
C ALA A 519 17.09 3.61 1.03
N SER A 520 16.77 2.80 2.02
CA SER A 520 17.57 1.65 2.45
C SER A 520 16.68 0.45 2.74
N VAL A 521 17.27 -0.74 2.70
CA VAL A 521 16.68 -1.96 3.27
C VAL A 521 17.72 -2.65 4.16
N THR A 522 17.33 -2.94 5.39
CA THR A 522 18.16 -3.71 6.35
C THR A 522 17.52 -5.06 6.58
N LEU A 523 18.32 -6.11 6.46
CA LEU A 523 17.88 -7.49 6.71
C LEU A 523 18.27 -7.91 8.13
N PHE A 524 17.37 -8.59 8.81
CA PHE A 524 17.56 -9.15 10.15
C PHE A 524 17.29 -10.65 10.14
N ALA A 525 18.10 -11.40 10.86
CA ALA A 525 17.90 -12.83 11.09
C ALA A 525 18.45 -13.25 12.46
N LEU A 526 18.09 -14.45 12.89
CA LEU A 526 18.81 -15.12 13.97
C LEU A 526 20.18 -15.62 13.47
N PRO A 527 21.20 -15.72 14.35
CA PRO A 527 22.51 -16.25 14.02
C PRO A 527 22.51 -17.62 13.38
#